data_bfe95de4351fa3325ea95c78d4b55d3e
#
_entry.id   bfe95de4351fa3325ea95c78d4b55d3e
#
_cell.length_a   1.000
_cell.length_b   1.000
_cell.length_c   1.000
_cell.angle_alpha   90.00
_cell.angle_beta   90.00
_cell.angle_gamma   90.00
#
_symmetry.space_group_name_H-M   'P 1'
#
loop_
_entity.id
_entity.type
_entity.pdbx_description
1 polymer ?
#
loop_
_entity_poly.entity_id
_entity_poly.type
_entity_poly.pdbx_seq_one_letter_code
_entity_poly.pdbx_strand_id
1 'polypeptide(L)'
;SREFLQAGVELIGMPGAQGTAEVLSVLCAALDAAGLDSYRVGLGDAALYPSLLEAFEVDAERSELILTELAAGDFVGVDREVRALGLAEADADLLLRLANTRGGPQVLDGLEGALHDALSGMREVHGLLAPAVAERIIFDLGLVRSLGYYTGPLFQVYDPAYGVPLGGGGRYDELLGSFGRPLPAVGFALNVERVHIALTGEESGRGQ
;
A
#
# COMPACT_ATOMS: atom_id res chain seq x y z
N SER A 1 11.08 9.35 -20.09
CA SER A 1 10.04 9.14 -21.12
C SER A 1 8.79 9.92 -20.72
N ARG A 2 8.05 10.44 -21.71
CA ARG A 2 6.74 11.11 -21.48
C ARG A 2 5.56 10.14 -21.64
N GLU A 3 5.83 8.95 -22.09
CA GLU A 3 4.87 7.87 -22.30
C GLU A 3 5.36 6.61 -21.60
N PHE A 4 4.45 5.83 -21.06
CA PHE A 4 4.72 4.53 -20.49
C PHE A 4 3.49 3.64 -20.68
N LEU A 5 3.70 2.35 -20.82
CA LEU A 5 2.64 1.36 -20.99
C LEU A 5 2.23 0.80 -19.64
N GLN A 6 0.92 0.80 -19.38
CA GLN A 6 0.33 0.18 -18.19
C GLN A 6 -0.60 -0.96 -18.57
N ALA A 7 -0.62 -1.99 -17.72
CA ALA A 7 -1.63 -3.03 -17.71
C ALA A 7 -2.29 -3.06 -16.34
N GLY A 8 -3.60 -3.11 -16.25
CA GLY A 8 -4.31 -3.05 -14.98
C GLY A 8 -5.72 -3.61 -15.02
N VAL A 9 -6.32 -3.71 -13.85
CA VAL A 9 -7.68 -4.22 -13.63
C VAL A 9 -8.40 -3.31 -12.64
N GLU A 10 -9.67 -3.05 -12.89
CA GLU A 10 -10.57 -2.35 -11.99
C GLU A 10 -11.79 -3.23 -11.72
N LEU A 11 -12.05 -3.51 -10.44
CA LEU A 11 -13.21 -4.23 -9.95
C LEU A 11 -14.16 -3.24 -9.28
N ILE A 12 -15.34 -3.06 -9.89
CA ILE A 12 -16.34 -2.07 -9.47
C ILE A 12 -17.57 -2.79 -8.94
N GLY A 13 -18.12 -2.31 -7.82
CA GLY A 13 -19.35 -2.81 -7.23
C GLY A 13 -19.18 -3.95 -6.23
N MET A 14 -17.95 -4.37 -5.92
CA MET A 14 -17.67 -5.37 -4.88
C MET A 14 -17.12 -4.69 -3.62
N PRO A 15 -17.92 -4.56 -2.55
CA PRO A 15 -17.49 -3.93 -1.31
C PRO A 15 -16.59 -4.85 -0.47
N GLY A 16 -15.90 -4.25 0.52
CA GLY A 16 -15.18 -4.96 1.55
C GLY A 16 -13.91 -5.69 1.10
N ALA A 17 -13.41 -6.52 1.99
CA ALA A 17 -12.14 -7.21 1.83
C ALA A 17 -12.12 -8.22 0.67
N GLN A 18 -13.27 -8.82 0.33
CA GLN A 18 -13.38 -9.81 -0.75
C GLN A 18 -12.94 -9.24 -2.10
N GLY A 19 -13.40 -8.02 -2.46
CA GLY A 19 -13.00 -7.38 -3.71
C GLY A 19 -11.49 -7.10 -3.76
N THR A 20 -10.91 -6.69 -2.63
CA THR A 20 -9.47 -6.45 -2.53
C THR A 20 -8.68 -7.75 -2.66
N ALA A 21 -9.12 -8.83 -2.01
CA ALA A 21 -8.48 -10.15 -2.12
C ALA A 21 -8.55 -10.71 -3.54
N GLU A 22 -9.68 -10.53 -4.23
CA GLU A 22 -9.84 -10.91 -5.65
C GLU A 22 -8.83 -10.17 -6.53
N VAL A 23 -8.74 -8.85 -6.41
CA VAL A 23 -7.82 -8.03 -7.20
C VAL A 23 -6.36 -8.37 -6.92
N LEU A 24 -5.98 -8.64 -5.66
CA LEU A 24 -4.64 -9.12 -5.31
C LEU A 24 -4.35 -10.50 -5.90
N SER A 25 -5.33 -11.40 -5.94
CA SER A 25 -5.18 -12.71 -6.57
C SER A 25 -4.95 -12.60 -8.08
N VAL A 26 -5.69 -11.72 -8.75
CA VAL A 26 -5.50 -11.44 -10.18
C VAL A 26 -4.14 -10.79 -10.44
N LEU A 27 -3.71 -9.86 -9.59
CA LEU A 27 -2.40 -9.22 -9.67
C LEU A 27 -1.27 -10.26 -9.60
N CYS A 28 -1.30 -11.13 -8.59
CA CYS A 28 -0.29 -12.19 -8.46
C CYS A 28 -0.32 -13.17 -9.63
N ALA A 29 -1.50 -13.60 -10.07
CA ALA A 29 -1.64 -14.47 -11.23
C ALA A 29 -1.07 -13.84 -12.51
N ALA A 30 -1.25 -12.53 -12.70
CA ALA A 30 -0.69 -11.81 -13.85
C ALA A 30 0.84 -11.73 -13.80
N LEU A 31 1.44 -11.51 -12.63
CA LEU A 31 2.88 -11.48 -12.44
C LEU A 31 3.51 -12.87 -12.60
N ASP A 32 2.88 -13.90 -12.04
CA ASP A 32 3.30 -15.30 -12.20
C ASP A 32 3.24 -15.72 -13.68
N ALA A 33 2.17 -15.35 -14.40
CA ALA A 33 2.03 -15.61 -15.84
C ALA A 33 3.05 -14.84 -16.68
N ALA A 34 3.51 -13.68 -16.22
CA ALA A 34 4.60 -12.94 -16.86
C ALA A 34 5.98 -13.58 -16.61
N GLY A 35 6.09 -14.53 -15.67
CA GLY A 35 7.32 -15.26 -15.37
C GLY A 35 8.14 -14.67 -14.21
N LEU A 36 7.61 -13.72 -13.43
CA LEU A 36 8.26 -13.20 -12.24
C LEU A 36 8.08 -14.17 -11.06
N ASP A 37 9.17 -14.46 -10.36
CA ASP A 37 9.18 -15.41 -9.24
C ASP A 37 9.49 -14.76 -7.89
N SER A 38 10.25 -13.67 -7.90
CA SER A 38 10.82 -13.08 -6.68
C SER A 38 10.03 -11.90 -6.12
N TYR A 39 9.00 -11.43 -6.81
CA TYR A 39 8.22 -10.27 -6.41
C TYR A 39 7.55 -10.44 -5.03
N ARG A 40 7.30 -9.31 -4.39
CA ARG A 40 6.50 -9.19 -3.16
C ARG A 40 5.49 -8.07 -3.32
N VAL A 41 4.39 -8.19 -2.58
CA VAL A 41 3.31 -7.19 -2.55
C VAL A 41 3.26 -6.58 -1.16
N GLY A 42 3.64 -5.31 -1.04
CA GLY A 42 3.41 -4.54 0.17
C GLY A 42 1.93 -4.22 0.30
N LEU A 43 1.33 -4.57 1.43
CA LEU A 43 -0.06 -4.27 1.78
C LEU A 43 -0.09 -3.29 2.94
N GLY A 44 -0.71 -2.14 2.74
CA GLY A 44 -0.98 -1.10 3.73
C GLY A 44 -2.44 -0.67 3.72
N ASP A 45 -2.73 0.47 4.34
CA ASP A 45 -4.07 1.05 4.32
C ASP A 45 -4.01 2.57 4.30
N ALA A 46 -4.84 3.19 3.44
CA ALA A 46 -4.87 4.65 3.25
C ALA A 46 -5.36 5.41 4.49
N ALA A 47 -6.16 4.76 5.34
CA ALA A 47 -6.70 5.38 6.55
C ALA A 47 -5.73 5.35 7.74
N LEU A 48 -4.64 4.58 7.68
CA LEU A 48 -3.78 4.30 8.83
C LEU A 48 -3.18 5.59 9.43
N TYR A 49 -2.47 6.37 8.63
CA TYR A 49 -1.89 7.65 9.09
C TYR A 49 -2.93 8.72 9.37
N PRO A 50 -3.92 8.96 8.48
CA PRO A 50 -4.98 9.93 8.77
C PRO A 50 -5.68 9.67 10.10
N SER A 51 -6.02 8.41 10.42
CA SER A 51 -6.68 8.07 11.69
C SER A 51 -5.82 8.36 12.92
N LEU A 52 -4.50 8.14 12.83
CA LEU A 52 -3.58 8.50 13.92
C LEU A 52 -3.42 10.00 14.07
N LEU A 53 -3.22 10.72 12.96
CA LEU A 53 -3.04 12.16 12.99
C LEU A 53 -4.30 12.86 13.53
N GLU A 54 -5.50 12.36 13.18
CA GLU A 54 -6.76 12.82 13.75
C GLU A 54 -6.85 12.51 15.25
N ALA A 55 -6.51 11.30 15.68
CA ALA A 55 -6.52 10.91 17.09
C ALA A 55 -5.54 11.73 17.94
N PHE A 56 -4.46 12.21 17.34
CA PHE A 56 -3.48 13.10 17.97
C PHE A 56 -3.82 14.59 17.79
N GLU A 57 -5.00 14.91 17.29
CA GLU A 57 -5.49 16.28 17.08
C GLU A 57 -4.55 17.13 16.20
N VAL A 58 -3.87 16.50 15.24
CA VAL A 58 -2.99 17.20 14.29
C VAL A 58 -3.84 17.93 13.27
N ASP A 59 -3.55 19.20 13.06
CA ASP A 59 -4.28 20.01 12.07
C ASP A 59 -4.06 19.52 10.62
N ALA A 60 -4.98 19.89 9.73
CA ALA A 60 -5.00 19.40 8.35
C ALA A 60 -3.73 19.79 7.57
N GLU A 61 -3.17 20.98 7.79
CA GLU A 61 -1.99 21.47 7.07
C GLU A 61 -0.76 20.63 7.42
N ARG A 62 -0.54 20.37 8.71
CA ARG A 62 0.58 19.53 9.18
C ARG A 62 0.39 18.07 8.80
N SER A 63 -0.85 17.57 8.85
CA SER A 63 -1.18 16.22 8.39
C SER A 63 -0.81 16.03 6.92
N GLU A 64 -1.16 16.98 6.05
CA GLU A 64 -0.83 16.93 4.63
C GLU A 64 0.68 16.95 4.37
N LEU A 65 1.45 17.74 5.13
CA LEU A 65 2.91 17.75 5.03
C LEU A 65 3.50 16.38 5.37
N ILE A 66 3.09 15.77 6.48
CA ILE A 66 3.56 14.44 6.88
C ILE A 66 3.21 13.38 5.85
N LEU A 67 1.97 13.38 5.34
CA LEU A 67 1.54 12.43 4.31
C LEU A 67 2.30 12.61 3.00
N THR A 68 2.65 13.85 2.66
CA THR A 68 3.47 14.17 1.47
C THR A 68 4.87 13.62 1.59
N GLU A 69 5.54 13.82 2.74
CA GLU A 69 6.88 13.27 3.00
C GLU A 69 6.89 11.74 3.03
N LEU A 70 5.86 11.12 3.65
CA LEU A 70 5.67 9.67 3.62
C LEU A 70 5.51 9.14 2.19
N ALA A 71 4.68 9.77 1.38
CA ALA A 71 4.45 9.38 -0.01
C ALA A 71 5.71 9.55 -0.89
N ALA A 72 6.56 10.52 -0.55
CA ALA A 72 7.86 10.73 -1.19
C ALA A 72 8.94 9.75 -0.71
N GLY A 73 8.71 9.04 0.42
CA GLY A 73 9.71 8.20 1.07
C GLY A 73 10.81 9.00 1.76
N ASP A 74 10.58 10.28 2.05
CA ASP A 74 11.51 11.13 2.79
C ASP A 74 11.35 10.95 4.30
N PHE A 75 11.94 9.90 4.84
CA PHE A 75 11.87 9.62 6.27
C PHE A 75 12.55 10.67 7.15
N VAL A 76 13.49 11.44 6.63
CA VAL A 76 14.10 12.57 7.35
C VAL A 76 13.10 13.73 7.45
N GLY A 77 12.38 14.00 6.35
CA GLY A 77 11.27 14.93 6.35
C GLY A 77 10.17 14.53 7.32
N VAL A 78 9.76 13.26 7.31
CA VAL A 78 8.75 12.72 8.26
C VAL A 78 9.21 12.94 9.71
N ASP A 79 10.44 12.58 10.09
CA ASP A 79 10.96 12.78 11.45
C ASP A 79 10.92 14.25 11.86
N ARG A 80 11.36 15.15 10.99
CA ARG A 80 11.33 16.59 11.22
C ARG A 80 9.90 17.10 11.47
N GLU A 81 8.95 16.76 10.61
CA GLU A 81 7.56 17.22 10.72
C GLU A 81 6.88 16.63 11.97
N VAL A 82 7.06 15.35 12.24
CA VAL A 82 6.49 14.69 13.44
C VAL A 82 7.04 15.32 14.73
N ARG A 83 8.35 15.58 14.83
CA ARG A 83 8.93 16.24 16.01
C ARG A 83 8.46 17.68 16.19
N ALA A 84 8.19 18.39 15.09
CA ALA A 84 7.65 19.74 15.11
C ALA A 84 6.20 19.83 15.65
N LEU A 85 5.47 18.71 15.71
CA LEU A 85 4.11 18.66 16.28
C LEU A 85 4.10 18.91 17.78
N GLY A 86 5.18 18.58 18.49
CA GLY A 86 5.23 18.67 19.96
C GLY A 86 4.34 17.67 20.68
N LEU A 87 4.07 16.52 20.06
CA LEU A 87 3.31 15.41 20.64
C LEU A 87 4.03 14.82 21.85
N ALA A 88 3.31 14.02 22.65
CA ALA A 88 3.95 13.15 23.62
C ALA A 88 4.96 12.22 22.92
N GLU A 89 6.08 11.92 23.60
CA GLU A 89 7.17 11.13 23.01
C GLU A 89 6.67 9.77 22.46
N ALA A 90 5.78 9.11 23.20
CA ALA A 90 5.20 7.82 22.78
C ALA A 90 4.39 7.90 21.47
N ASP A 91 3.67 9.00 21.25
CA ASP A 91 2.83 9.22 20.06
C ASP A 91 3.71 9.57 18.85
N ALA A 92 4.71 10.42 19.04
CA ALA A 92 5.70 10.73 18.02
C ALA A 92 6.47 9.46 17.58
N ASP A 93 6.94 8.68 18.57
CA ASP A 93 7.64 7.41 18.31
C ASP A 93 6.75 6.39 17.60
N LEU A 94 5.44 6.34 17.89
CA LEU A 94 4.50 5.48 17.17
C LEU A 94 4.42 5.85 15.69
N LEU A 95 4.23 7.14 15.37
CA LEU A 95 4.19 7.61 13.97
C LEU A 95 5.48 7.25 13.22
N LEU A 96 6.65 7.51 13.83
CA LEU A 96 7.95 7.25 13.21
C LEU A 96 8.22 5.74 13.05
N ARG A 97 7.82 4.95 14.02
CA ARG A 97 7.97 3.49 13.99
C ARG A 97 7.14 2.88 12.87
N LEU A 98 5.86 3.30 12.75
CA LEU A 98 4.97 2.78 11.71
C LEU A 98 5.50 3.07 10.30
N ALA A 99 6.08 4.24 10.05
CA ALA A 99 6.69 4.60 8.78
C ALA A 99 7.74 3.58 8.30
N ASN A 100 8.40 2.90 9.25
CA ASN A 100 9.47 1.95 8.97
C ASN A 100 9.06 0.49 9.25
N THR A 101 7.80 0.23 9.64
CA THR A 101 7.35 -1.11 9.99
C THR A 101 6.89 -1.88 8.76
N ARG A 102 7.64 -2.94 8.44
CA ARG A 102 7.34 -3.90 7.38
C ARG A 102 7.58 -5.31 7.87
N GLY A 103 6.75 -6.27 7.42
CA GLY A 103 6.95 -7.66 7.79
C GLY A 103 5.73 -8.55 7.56
N GLY A 104 5.76 -9.73 8.15
CA GLY A 104 4.63 -10.66 8.16
C GLY A 104 3.49 -10.21 9.09
N PRO A 105 2.43 -11.03 9.24
CA PRO A 105 1.22 -10.65 10.02
C PRO A 105 1.50 -10.18 11.44
N GLN A 106 2.59 -10.63 12.06
CA GLN A 106 2.97 -10.28 13.43
C GLN A 106 3.26 -8.78 13.63
N VAL A 107 3.54 -8.02 12.56
CA VAL A 107 3.78 -6.57 12.68
C VAL A 107 2.50 -5.79 13.00
N LEU A 108 1.35 -6.42 12.86
CA LEU A 108 0.05 -5.86 13.22
C LEU A 108 -0.31 -6.08 14.68
N ASP A 109 0.46 -6.91 15.42
CA ASP A 109 0.15 -7.27 16.79
C ASP A 109 0.51 -6.13 17.74
N GLY A 110 -0.34 -5.93 18.76
CA GLY A 110 -0.14 -4.90 19.78
C GLY A 110 -0.42 -3.47 19.31
N LEU A 111 -0.94 -3.30 18.11
CA LEU A 111 -1.43 -2.03 17.60
C LEU A 111 -2.95 -1.98 17.73
N GLU A 112 -3.48 -0.99 18.42
CA GLU A 112 -4.89 -0.84 18.77
C GLU A 112 -5.36 0.62 18.64
N GLY A 113 -6.56 0.92 19.15
CA GLY A 113 -7.11 2.28 19.19
C GLY A 113 -7.50 2.77 17.80
N ALA A 114 -7.04 3.95 17.42
CA ALA A 114 -7.36 4.59 16.15
C ALA A 114 -6.97 3.77 14.91
N LEU A 115 -6.10 2.78 15.06
CA LEU A 115 -5.65 1.89 13.97
C LEU A 115 -6.55 0.68 13.77
N HIS A 116 -7.50 0.40 14.68
CA HIS A 116 -8.26 -0.85 14.72
C HIS A 116 -8.88 -1.22 13.35
N ASP A 117 -9.57 -0.29 12.73
CA ASP A 117 -10.32 -0.56 11.49
C ASP A 117 -9.36 -0.84 10.31
N ALA A 118 -8.31 -0.05 10.15
CA ALA A 118 -7.30 -0.26 9.11
C ALA A 118 -6.58 -1.61 9.29
N LEU A 119 -6.16 -1.93 10.52
CA LEU A 119 -5.49 -3.20 10.81
C LEU A 119 -6.43 -4.40 10.63
N SER A 120 -7.70 -4.27 11.04
CA SER A 120 -8.73 -5.30 10.86
C SER A 120 -8.99 -5.54 9.37
N GLY A 121 -9.12 -4.47 8.58
CA GLY A 121 -9.28 -4.57 7.13
C GLY A 121 -8.12 -5.28 6.44
N MET A 122 -6.88 -4.95 6.80
CA MET A 122 -5.70 -5.64 6.27
C MET A 122 -5.64 -7.12 6.66
N ARG A 123 -5.99 -7.47 7.92
CA ARG A 123 -6.06 -8.87 8.36
C ARG A 123 -7.14 -9.65 7.62
N GLU A 124 -8.31 -9.04 7.42
CA GLU A 124 -9.42 -9.66 6.69
C GLU A 124 -9.03 -9.95 5.24
N VAL A 125 -8.45 -8.97 4.54
CA VAL A 125 -7.94 -9.17 3.18
C VAL A 125 -6.95 -10.32 3.12
N HIS A 126 -5.93 -10.32 4.00
CA HIS A 126 -4.91 -11.36 4.03
C HIS A 126 -5.50 -12.75 4.32
N GLY A 127 -6.49 -12.84 5.24
CA GLY A 127 -7.16 -14.09 5.59
C GLY A 127 -8.01 -14.71 4.47
N LEU A 128 -8.41 -13.91 3.47
CA LEU A 128 -9.17 -14.35 2.30
C LEU A 128 -8.27 -14.85 1.15
N LEU A 129 -6.97 -14.59 1.20
CA LEU A 129 -6.04 -14.98 0.14
C LEU A 129 -5.72 -16.47 0.19
N ALA A 130 -5.57 -17.07 -0.98
CA ALA A 130 -4.99 -18.41 -1.07
C ALA A 130 -3.55 -18.42 -0.52
N PRO A 131 -3.07 -19.53 0.09
CA PRO A 131 -1.74 -19.58 0.73
C PRO A 131 -0.61 -19.07 -0.16
N ALA A 132 -0.57 -19.46 -1.42
CA ALA A 132 0.47 -19.03 -2.37
C ALA A 132 0.47 -17.51 -2.62
N VAL A 133 -0.69 -16.86 -2.58
CA VAL A 133 -0.80 -15.39 -2.69
C VAL A 133 -0.44 -14.74 -1.36
N ALA A 134 -0.94 -15.28 -0.23
CA ALA A 134 -0.66 -14.76 1.10
C ALA A 134 0.85 -14.73 1.42
N GLU A 135 1.60 -15.73 0.98
CA GLU A 135 3.07 -15.79 1.12
C GLU A 135 3.81 -14.68 0.36
N ARG A 136 3.19 -14.06 -0.64
CA ARG A 136 3.73 -12.92 -1.39
C ARG A 136 3.52 -11.59 -0.65
N ILE A 137 2.60 -11.54 0.33
CA ILE A 137 2.21 -10.32 1.02
C ILE A 137 3.23 -9.97 2.11
N ILE A 138 3.62 -8.71 2.14
CA ILE A 138 4.36 -8.07 3.24
C ILE A 138 3.48 -6.92 3.72
N PHE A 139 3.13 -6.90 5.00
CA PHE A 139 2.47 -5.73 5.58
C PHE A 139 3.44 -4.56 5.61
N ASP A 140 3.05 -3.42 5.05
CA ASP A 140 3.84 -2.19 4.98
C ASP A 140 3.02 -1.05 5.59
N LEU A 141 3.26 -0.77 6.86
CA LEU A 141 2.50 0.23 7.61
C LEU A 141 2.92 1.67 7.26
N GLY A 142 4.04 1.83 6.57
CA GLY A 142 4.49 3.11 6.02
C GLY A 142 4.00 3.39 4.60
N LEU A 143 3.20 2.48 4.01
CA LEU A 143 2.74 2.65 2.65
C LEU A 143 1.69 3.75 2.56
N VAL A 144 2.06 4.87 1.96
CA VAL A 144 1.18 5.99 1.62
C VAL A 144 1.30 6.27 0.13
N ARG A 145 0.22 6.68 -0.49
CA ARG A 145 0.20 7.07 -1.91
C ARG A 145 -0.29 8.51 -2.05
N SER A 146 0.34 9.24 -2.94
CA SER A 146 0.03 10.65 -3.23
C SER A 146 -1.36 10.86 -3.85
N LEU A 147 -2.02 9.81 -4.33
CA LEU A 147 -3.36 9.89 -4.89
C LEU A 147 -4.38 9.83 -3.75
N GLY A 148 -4.89 10.98 -3.34
CA GLY A 148 -5.77 11.15 -2.18
C GLY A 148 -7.18 10.58 -2.31
N TYR A 149 -7.48 9.75 -3.30
CA TYR A 149 -8.79 9.13 -3.48
C TYR A 149 -8.93 7.73 -2.87
N TYR A 150 -7.83 7.13 -2.40
CA TYR A 150 -7.89 5.82 -1.76
C TYR A 150 -8.54 5.92 -0.37
N THR A 151 -9.41 4.94 -0.06
CA THR A 151 -10.24 4.94 1.15
C THR A 151 -10.02 3.72 2.06
N GLY A 152 -9.12 2.80 1.69
CA GLY A 152 -8.88 1.57 2.42
C GLY A 152 -7.57 0.91 2.02
N PRO A 153 -7.52 -0.45 1.95
CA PRO A 153 -6.30 -1.17 1.64
C PRO A 153 -5.58 -0.66 0.40
N LEU A 154 -4.28 -0.43 0.55
CA LEU A 154 -3.33 -0.04 -0.49
C LEU A 154 -2.36 -1.18 -0.73
N PHE A 155 -1.86 -1.31 -1.95
CA PHE A 155 -0.79 -2.27 -2.23
C PHE A 155 0.17 -1.79 -3.31
N GLN A 156 1.41 -2.29 -3.21
CA GLN A 156 2.49 -1.93 -4.13
C GLN A 156 3.37 -3.15 -4.39
N VAL A 157 3.73 -3.35 -5.66
CA VAL A 157 4.54 -4.51 -6.08
C VAL A 157 6.00 -4.12 -6.15
N TYR A 158 6.84 -4.94 -5.54
CA TYR A 158 8.30 -4.81 -5.54
C TYR A 158 8.95 -6.08 -6.07
N ASP A 159 10.08 -5.92 -6.74
CA ASP A 159 10.94 -7.02 -7.14
C ASP A 159 12.38 -6.70 -6.76
N PRO A 160 13.14 -7.67 -6.16
CA PRO A 160 14.54 -7.44 -5.78
C PRO A 160 15.46 -7.11 -6.95
N ALA A 161 15.14 -7.56 -8.16
CA ALA A 161 15.92 -7.26 -9.36
C ALA A 161 15.71 -5.82 -9.88
N TYR A 162 14.72 -5.10 -9.35
CA TYR A 162 14.42 -3.75 -9.77
C TYR A 162 14.06 -2.85 -8.58
N GLY A 163 14.88 -1.84 -8.32
CA GLY A 163 14.86 -1.02 -7.09
C GLY A 163 13.68 -0.04 -6.95
N VAL A 164 12.69 -0.06 -7.86
CA VAL A 164 11.50 0.78 -7.78
C VAL A 164 10.23 -0.07 -7.95
N PRO A 165 9.07 0.39 -7.45
CA PRO A 165 7.83 -0.36 -7.57
C PRO A 165 7.45 -0.66 -9.03
N LEU A 166 7.02 -1.90 -9.29
CA LEU A 166 6.54 -2.32 -10.61
C LEU A 166 5.15 -1.77 -10.92
N GLY A 167 4.40 -1.44 -9.88
CA GLY A 167 3.05 -0.93 -9.95
C GLY A 167 2.38 -1.01 -8.58
N GLY A 168 1.09 -0.86 -8.56
CA GLY A 168 0.30 -0.96 -7.33
C GLY A 168 -1.11 -0.46 -7.53
N GLY A 169 -1.88 -0.45 -6.45
CA GLY A 169 -3.27 -0.08 -6.46
C GLY A 169 -3.85 0.08 -5.07
N GLY A 170 -5.16 -0.05 -4.96
CA GLY A 170 -5.86 0.05 -3.70
C GLY A 170 -7.36 0.22 -3.88
N ARG A 171 -8.06 0.35 -2.76
CA ARG A 171 -9.50 0.56 -2.67
C ARG A 171 -9.85 2.04 -2.66
N TYR A 172 -10.88 2.43 -3.43
CA TYR A 172 -11.34 3.81 -3.58
C TYR A 172 -12.87 3.88 -3.72
N ASP A 173 -13.57 3.69 -2.63
CA ASP A 173 -15.03 3.51 -2.60
C ASP A 173 -15.82 4.81 -2.81
N GLU A 174 -15.20 5.97 -2.67
CA GLU A 174 -15.86 7.28 -2.80
C GLU A 174 -15.68 7.94 -4.18
N LEU A 175 -14.65 7.54 -4.93
CA LEU A 175 -14.29 8.22 -6.17
C LEU A 175 -15.44 8.24 -7.20
N LEU A 176 -16.10 7.10 -7.41
CA LEU A 176 -17.19 6.97 -8.38
C LEU A 176 -18.44 7.77 -7.99
N GLY A 177 -18.62 8.05 -6.69
CA GLY A 177 -19.67 8.94 -6.19
C GLY A 177 -19.59 10.35 -6.76
N SER A 178 -18.38 10.87 -6.97
CA SER A 178 -18.13 12.19 -7.57
C SER A 178 -18.61 12.26 -9.02
N PHE A 179 -18.78 11.13 -9.68
CA PHE A 179 -19.32 11.01 -11.05
C PHE A 179 -20.78 10.56 -11.08
N GLY A 180 -21.48 10.61 -9.92
CA GLY A 180 -22.93 10.33 -9.81
C GLY A 180 -23.28 8.84 -9.66
N ARG A 181 -22.31 7.95 -9.44
CA ARG A 181 -22.55 6.51 -9.21
C ARG A 181 -21.72 6.04 -8.00
N PRO A 182 -22.25 6.11 -6.79
CA PRO A 182 -21.54 5.68 -5.58
C PRO A 182 -21.39 4.16 -5.52
N LEU A 183 -20.36 3.65 -6.17
CA LEU A 183 -20.01 2.23 -6.20
C LEU A 183 -18.60 2.06 -5.60
N PRO A 184 -18.42 1.05 -4.74
CA PRO A 184 -17.10 0.69 -4.25
C PRO A 184 -16.22 0.20 -5.41
N ALA A 185 -14.94 0.50 -5.33
CA ALA A 185 -13.99 0.09 -6.35
C ALA A 185 -12.62 -0.23 -5.77
N VAL A 186 -11.93 -1.15 -6.41
CA VAL A 186 -10.56 -1.53 -6.13
C VAL A 186 -9.86 -1.96 -7.41
N GLY A 187 -8.62 -1.55 -7.61
CA GLY A 187 -7.89 -1.90 -8.82
C GLY A 187 -6.39 -1.77 -8.69
N PHE A 188 -5.68 -2.16 -9.74
CA PHE A 188 -4.24 -1.98 -9.85
C PHE A 188 -3.82 -1.59 -11.25
N ALA A 189 -2.63 -1.00 -11.36
CA ALA A 189 -1.91 -0.81 -12.60
C ALA A 189 -0.45 -1.20 -12.44
N LEU A 190 0.06 -1.98 -13.39
CA LEU A 190 1.46 -2.37 -13.54
C LEU A 190 2.11 -1.57 -14.66
N ASN A 191 3.34 -1.10 -14.45
CA ASN A 191 4.17 -0.54 -15.49
C ASN A 191 4.84 -1.68 -16.27
N VAL A 192 4.46 -1.88 -17.52
CA VAL A 192 4.90 -3.04 -18.33
C VAL A 192 6.41 -3.01 -18.58
N GLU A 193 7.01 -1.83 -18.75
CA GLU A 193 8.46 -1.70 -18.93
C GLU A 193 9.22 -2.13 -17.68
N ARG A 194 8.72 -1.75 -16.49
CA ARG A 194 9.34 -2.12 -15.21
C ARG A 194 9.25 -3.63 -14.95
N VAL A 195 8.10 -4.22 -15.27
CA VAL A 195 7.91 -5.69 -15.19
C VAL A 195 8.90 -6.39 -16.12
N HIS A 196 9.08 -5.91 -17.35
CA HIS A 196 10.05 -6.48 -18.29
C HIS A 196 11.50 -6.37 -17.80
N ILE A 197 11.87 -5.23 -17.22
CA ILE A 197 13.22 -5.03 -16.65
C ILE A 197 13.46 -5.98 -15.47
N ALA A 198 12.48 -6.11 -14.57
CA ALA A 198 12.57 -7.02 -13.43
C ALA A 198 12.73 -8.48 -13.90
N LEU A 199 11.95 -8.92 -14.87
CA LEU A 199 12.03 -10.26 -15.46
C LEU A 199 13.42 -10.54 -16.05
N THR A 200 13.97 -9.60 -16.83
CA THR A 200 15.34 -9.72 -17.39
C THR A 200 16.40 -9.77 -16.30
N GLY A 201 16.21 -9.02 -15.20
CA GLY A 201 17.07 -9.04 -14.03
C GLY A 201 17.07 -10.39 -13.31
N GLU A 202 15.90 -10.99 -13.09
CA GLU A 202 15.75 -12.33 -12.50
C GLU A 202 16.41 -13.42 -13.37
N GLU A 203 16.18 -13.38 -14.69
CA GLU A 203 16.78 -14.32 -15.64
C GLU A 203 18.32 -14.26 -15.61
N SER A 204 18.87 -13.05 -15.55
CA SER A 204 20.31 -12.81 -15.46
C SER A 204 20.90 -13.34 -14.14
N GLY A 205 20.17 -13.21 -13.04
CA GLY A 205 20.54 -13.73 -11.73
C GLY A 205 20.52 -15.25 -11.63
N ARG A 206 19.63 -15.93 -12.38
CA ARG A 206 19.56 -17.40 -12.43
C ARG A 206 20.70 -18.04 -13.24
N GLY A 207 21.36 -17.27 -14.08
CA GLY A 207 22.49 -17.73 -14.93
C GLY A 207 23.85 -17.70 -14.25
N GLN A 208 23.95 -17.25 -13.00
CA GLN A 208 25.16 -17.22 -12.17
C GLN A 208 25.09 -18.28 -11.06
#